data_350e093fe6ae551c21b3af55cd4ace80
#
_entry.id   350e093fe6ae551c21b3af55cd4ace80
#
_cell.length_a   1.000
_cell.length_b   1.000
_cell.length_c   1.000
_cell.angle_alpha   90.00
_cell.angle_beta   90.00
_cell.angle_gamma   90.00
#
_symmetry.space_group_name_H-M   'P 1'
#
loop_
_entity.id
_entity.type
_entity.pdbx_description
1 polymer ?
#
loop_
_entity_poly.entity_id
_entity_poly.type
_entity_poly.pdbx_seq_one_letter_code
_entity_poly.pdbx_strand_id
1 'polypeptide(L)'
;MNEQHKYRSTDKMSDLICDNYSLLMVMSRFGLSLGFGDKSVKDVCEAQGVDCPTFLAIANFISEEQYSYSGNESDFSIPALMDYLKRAHTYFLDFNLPAIRRKLIEAIDCSSTNDVAYLILKFFDEYAKEVRRHMEYENQAVFTYVEQLLQGNLSDEYNIATFASKHNQIDTKLKELKNIIIKYYPEKENNNLLNAVLFDIFNCEQDLATHCQVEDYMFVPAVAQIERKLKNEQ
;
A
#
# COMPACT_ATOMS: atom_id res chain seq x y z
N MET A 1 5.30 -22.50 -20.14
CA MET A 1 6.22 -22.68 -19.00
C MET A 1 5.37 -22.41 -17.77
N ASN A 2 5.27 -23.38 -16.83
CA ASN A 2 4.57 -23.10 -15.56
C ASN A 2 5.37 -22.02 -14.81
N GLU A 3 4.82 -20.84 -14.65
CA GLU A 3 5.34 -19.84 -13.74
C GLU A 3 5.26 -20.45 -12.34
N GLN A 4 6.41 -20.71 -11.75
CA GLN A 4 6.49 -21.32 -10.44
C GLN A 4 6.43 -20.18 -9.44
N HIS A 5 5.22 -19.84 -8.98
CA HIS A 5 5.03 -18.85 -7.93
C HIS A 5 5.85 -19.19 -6.69
N LYS A 6 6.42 -18.18 -6.03
CA LYS A 6 7.25 -18.32 -4.84
C LYS A 6 6.46 -18.95 -3.69
N TYR A 7 5.21 -18.55 -3.47
CA TYR A 7 4.34 -19.04 -2.40
C TYR A 7 3.10 -19.75 -2.94
N ARG A 8 2.69 -20.81 -2.24
CA ARG A 8 1.57 -21.68 -2.57
C ARG A 8 0.58 -21.77 -1.42
N SER A 9 -0.65 -22.13 -1.73
CA SER A 9 -1.72 -22.31 -0.74
C SER A 9 -1.43 -23.39 0.31
N THR A 10 -0.57 -24.36 0.00
CA THR A 10 -0.14 -25.44 0.87
C THR A 10 1.02 -25.08 1.79
N ASP A 11 1.71 -23.98 1.55
CA ASP A 11 2.84 -23.54 2.37
C ASP A 11 2.34 -23.07 3.73
N LYS A 12 3.18 -23.15 4.76
CA LYS A 12 2.85 -22.64 6.08
C LYS A 12 2.83 -21.10 6.04
N MET A 13 1.79 -20.48 6.60
CA MET A 13 1.70 -19.03 6.67
C MET A 13 2.88 -18.42 7.45
N SER A 14 3.37 -19.08 8.49
CA SER A 14 4.56 -18.67 9.24
C SER A 14 5.80 -18.55 8.37
N ASP A 15 5.99 -19.50 7.45
CA ASP A 15 7.20 -19.56 6.62
C ASP A 15 7.24 -18.40 5.62
N LEU A 16 6.06 -18.04 5.05
CA LEU A 16 5.94 -16.87 4.18
C LEU A 16 6.39 -15.60 4.90
N ILE A 17 5.91 -15.41 6.14
CA ILE A 17 6.19 -14.18 6.91
C ILE A 17 7.67 -14.14 7.33
N CYS A 18 8.24 -15.29 7.74
CA CYS A 18 9.64 -15.36 8.11
C CYS A 18 10.58 -15.17 6.91
N ASP A 19 10.15 -15.57 5.71
CA ASP A 19 10.88 -15.32 4.48
C ASP A 19 10.80 -13.87 4.01
N ASN A 20 9.60 -13.24 4.15
CA ASN A 20 9.37 -11.85 3.80
C ASN A 20 8.46 -11.15 4.82
N TYR A 21 9.05 -10.41 5.76
CA TYR A 21 8.30 -9.73 6.82
C TYR A 21 7.34 -8.63 6.30
N SER A 22 7.53 -8.13 5.08
CA SER A 22 6.59 -7.16 4.47
C SER A 22 5.19 -7.76 4.29
N LEU A 23 5.07 -9.10 4.23
CA LEU A 23 3.78 -9.80 4.17
C LEU A 23 2.94 -9.64 5.44
N LEU A 24 3.51 -9.16 6.56
CA LEU A 24 2.73 -8.73 7.73
C LEU A 24 1.73 -7.63 7.38
N MET A 25 2.13 -6.70 6.52
CA MET A 25 1.22 -5.63 6.06
C MET A 25 0.16 -6.19 5.13
N VAL A 26 0.50 -7.13 4.27
CA VAL A 26 -0.48 -7.83 3.41
C VAL A 26 -1.52 -8.55 4.26
N MET A 27 -1.07 -9.35 5.23
CA MET A 27 -1.97 -10.02 6.17
C MET A 27 -2.90 -9.06 6.90
N SER A 28 -2.34 -7.99 7.46
CA SER A 28 -3.11 -6.97 8.18
C SER A 28 -4.21 -6.36 7.31
N ARG A 29 -3.91 -6.06 6.05
CA ARG A 29 -4.87 -5.50 5.08
C ARG A 29 -5.96 -6.47 4.66
N PHE A 30 -5.67 -7.78 4.67
CA PHE A 30 -6.71 -8.80 4.53
C PHE A 30 -7.49 -9.06 5.83
N GLY A 31 -7.08 -8.44 6.95
CA GLY A 31 -7.68 -8.66 8.26
C GLY A 31 -7.30 -10.00 8.88
N LEU A 32 -6.23 -10.62 8.41
CA LEU A 32 -5.71 -11.88 8.95
C LEU A 32 -5.02 -11.64 10.29
N SER A 33 -5.46 -12.35 11.32
CA SER A 33 -4.89 -12.26 12.66
C SER A 33 -3.69 -13.18 12.82
N LEU A 34 -2.73 -12.76 13.64
CA LEU A 34 -1.62 -13.62 14.09
C LEU A 34 -2.12 -14.72 15.04
N GLY A 35 -1.25 -15.69 15.35
CA GLY A 35 -1.58 -16.78 16.26
C GLY A 35 -2.19 -18.01 15.56
N PHE A 36 -1.95 -18.17 14.27
CA PHE A 36 -2.49 -19.24 13.42
C PHE A 36 -1.70 -20.57 13.54
N GLY A 37 -0.59 -20.62 14.30
CA GLY A 37 0.24 -21.81 14.47
C GLY A 37 0.90 -22.28 13.16
N ASP A 38 0.96 -23.59 12.96
CA ASP A 38 1.54 -24.22 11.77
C ASP A 38 0.55 -24.42 10.61
N LYS A 39 -0.53 -23.63 10.56
CA LYS A 39 -1.54 -23.75 9.51
C LYS A 39 -1.00 -23.33 8.15
N SER A 40 -1.54 -23.96 7.09
CA SER A 40 -1.26 -23.53 5.72
C SER A 40 -1.90 -22.18 5.40
N VAL A 41 -1.39 -21.52 4.35
CA VAL A 41 -1.99 -20.27 3.83
C VAL A 41 -3.47 -20.46 3.56
N LYS A 42 -3.85 -21.56 2.91
CA LYS A 42 -5.24 -21.90 2.62
C LYS A 42 -6.08 -21.98 3.90
N ASP A 43 -5.63 -22.73 4.89
CA ASP A 43 -6.38 -22.94 6.13
C ASP A 43 -6.57 -21.61 6.92
N VAL A 44 -5.55 -20.74 6.90
CA VAL A 44 -5.63 -19.42 7.55
C VAL A 44 -6.63 -18.52 6.82
N CYS A 45 -6.57 -18.46 5.50
CA CYS A 45 -7.49 -17.67 4.68
C CYS A 45 -8.94 -18.16 4.84
N GLU A 46 -9.17 -19.47 4.71
CA GLU A 46 -10.52 -20.08 4.85
C GLU A 46 -11.11 -19.83 6.25
N ALA A 47 -10.31 -19.99 7.30
CA ALA A 47 -10.76 -19.78 8.68
C ALA A 47 -11.21 -18.34 8.97
N GLN A 48 -10.73 -17.37 8.21
CA GLN A 48 -11.01 -15.94 8.40
C GLN A 48 -11.80 -15.31 7.24
N GLY A 49 -12.28 -16.13 6.30
CA GLY A 49 -13.14 -15.70 5.19
C GLY A 49 -12.42 -14.82 4.16
N VAL A 50 -11.09 -15.01 4.00
CA VAL A 50 -10.26 -14.27 3.04
C VAL A 50 -10.16 -15.05 1.74
N ASP A 51 -10.24 -14.34 0.63
CA ASP A 51 -10.00 -14.89 -0.71
C ASP A 51 -8.52 -15.29 -0.87
N CYS A 52 -8.25 -16.58 -0.73
CA CYS A 52 -6.88 -17.12 -0.75
C CYS A 52 -6.16 -16.89 -2.10
N PRO A 53 -6.80 -17.02 -3.28
CA PRO A 53 -6.17 -16.68 -4.55
C PRO A 53 -5.70 -15.22 -4.59
N THR A 54 -6.52 -14.24 -4.19
CA THR A 54 -6.15 -12.83 -4.15
C THR A 54 -5.02 -12.56 -3.16
N PHE A 55 -5.07 -13.17 -1.97
CA PHE A 55 -3.97 -13.07 -0.99
C PHE A 55 -2.65 -13.55 -1.59
N LEU A 56 -2.63 -14.73 -2.22
CA LEU A 56 -1.44 -15.29 -2.83
C LEU A 56 -0.95 -14.49 -4.04
N ALA A 57 -1.86 -13.98 -4.87
CA ALA A 57 -1.48 -13.13 -6.00
C ALA A 57 -0.70 -11.89 -5.53
N ILE A 58 -1.19 -11.20 -4.49
CA ILE A 58 -0.52 -10.03 -3.91
C ILE A 58 0.78 -10.42 -3.20
N ALA A 59 0.78 -11.51 -2.41
CA ALA A 59 1.97 -11.97 -1.69
C ALA A 59 3.11 -12.34 -2.64
N ASN A 60 2.81 -13.04 -3.72
CA ASN A 60 3.79 -13.38 -4.77
C ASN A 60 4.25 -12.14 -5.51
N PHE A 61 3.33 -11.27 -5.94
CA PHE A 61 3.65 -10.01 -6.62
C PHE A 61 4.66 -9.16 -5.82
N ILE A 62 4.44 -8.98 -4.51
CA ILE A 62 5.32 -8.20 -3.64
C ILE A 62 6.67 -8.88 -3.39
N SER A 63 6.75 -10.21 -3.51
CA SER A 63 7.93 -10.99 -3.17
C SER A 63 8.81 -11.37 -4.36
N GLU A 64 8.35 -11.09 -5.58
CA GLU A 64 9.09 -11.36 -6.81
C GLU A 64 9.87 -10.11 -7.26
N GLU A 65 11.17 -10.27 -7.59
CA GLU A 65 12.03 -9.15 -8.01
C GLU A 65 11.65 -8.58 -9.40
N GLN A 66 10.99 -9.36 -10.24
CA GLN A 66 10.54 -8.95 -11.57
C GLN A 66 9.02 -8.84 -11.60
N TYR A 67 8.53 -7.63 -11.48
CA TYR A 67 7.11 -7.30 -11.61
C TYR A 67 6.65 -7.43 -13.07
N SER A 68 6.38 -8.62 -13.51
CA SER A 68 5.59 -8.84 -14.72
C SER A 68 4.35 -9.63 -14.32
N TYR A 69 3.28 -8.93 -13.94
CA TYR A 69 1.99 -9.56 -13.82
C TYR A 69 1.54 -9.97 -15.23
N SER A 70 1.75 -11.24 -15.55
CA SER A 70 1.23 -11.89 -16.76
C SER A 70 -0.08 -12.63 -16.48
N GLY A 71 -0.64 -12.45 -15.27
CA GLY A 71 -1.81 -13.16 -14.79
C GLY A 71 -3.06 -12.88 -15.60
N ASN A 72 -3.84 -13.91 -15.79
CA ASN A 72 -5.19 -13.78 -16.30
C ASN A 72 -6.08 -13.18 -15.21
N GLU A 73 -7.10 -12.40 -15.59
CA GLU A 73 -8.14 -11.87 -14.68
C GLU A 73 -8.79 -12.93 -13.77
N SER A 74 -8.62 -14.25 -14.10
CA SER A 74 -9.13 -15.35 -13.33
C SER A 74 -8.35 -15.66 -12.04
N ASP A 75 -7.18 -15.03 -11.85
CA ASP A 75 -6.26 -15.42 -10.79
C ASP A 75 -6.53 -14.74 -9.46
N PHE A 76 -7.33 -13.66 -9.44
CA PHE A 76 -7.74 -12.96 -8.22
C PHE A 76 -9.10 -12.26 -8.35
N SER A 77 -9.69 -11.92 -7.21
CA SER A 77 -10.98 -11.20 -7.11
C SER A 77 -10.74 -9.70 -7.06
N ILE A 78 -11.28 -8.94 -8.04
CA ILE A 78 -11.22 -7.46 -8.02
C ILE A 78 -11.89 -6.88 -6.76
N PRO A 79 -13.07 -7.33 -6.31
CA PRO A 79 -13.62 -6.89 -5.04
C PRO A 79 -12.69 -7.13 -3.84
N ALA A 80 -12.04 -8.30 -3.75
CA ALA A 80 -11.10 -8.60 -2.67
C ALA A 80 -9.85 -7.72 -2.74
N LEU A 81 -9.34 -7.43 -3.96
CA LEU A 81 -8.25 -6.50 -4.16
C LEU A 81 -8.64 -5.06 -3.77
N MET A 82 -9.84 -4.61 -4.11
CA MET A 82 -10.36 -3.29 -3.69
C MET A 82 -10.46 -3.19 -2.17
N ASP A 83 -10.96 -4.22 -1.49
CA ASP A 83 -11.02 -4.24 -0.03
C ASP A 83 -9.62 -4.17 0.61
N TYR A 84 -8.66 -4.87 0.03
CA TYR A 84 -7.25 -4.77 0.43
C TYR A 84 -6.71 -3.34 0.29
N LEU A 85 -6.95 -2.67 -0.84
CA LEU A 85 -6.51 -1.30 -1.09
C LEU A 85 -7.21 -0.31 -0.12
N LYS A 86 -8.52 -0.40 0.08
CA LYS A 86 -9.28 0.42 1.04
C LYS A 86 -8.74 0.28 2.48
N ARG A 87 -8.40 -0.94 2.90
CA ARG A 87 -7.80 -1.18 4.22
C ARG A 87 -6.37 -0.63 4.32
N ALA A 88 -5.60 -0.64 3.21
CA ALA A 88 -4.31 0.03 3.16
C ALA A 88 -4.46 1.55 3.37
N HIS A 89 -5.45 2.20 2.74
CA HIS A 89 -5.74 3.62 2.95
C HIS A 89 -6.07 3.91 4.41
N THR A 90 -6.94 3.14 5.03
CA THR A 90 -7.25 3.26 6.47
C THR A 90 -6.00 3.12 7.33
N TYR A 91 -5.14 2.13 7.05
CA TYR A 91 -3.89 1.95 7.77
C TYR A 91 -2.97 3.17 7.65
N PHE A 92 -2.75 3.69 6.44
CA PHE A 92 -1.88 4.85 6.25
C PHE A 92 -2.45 6.10 6.91
N LEU A 93 -3.74 6.40 6.71
CA LEU A 93 -4.34 7.65 7.11
C LEU A 93 -4.65 7.73 8.62
N ASP A 94 -5.07 6.61 9.21
CA ASP A 94 -5.60 6.60 10.58
C ASP A 94 -4.61 6.01 11.59
N PHE A 95 -3.60 5.26 11.14
CA PHE A 95 -2.62 4.65 12.03
C PHE A 95 -1.17 5.08 11.73
N ASN A 96 -0.64 4.81 10.53
CA ASN A 96 0.79 4.92 10.23
C ASN A 96 1.27 6.37 10.25
N LEU A 97 0.69 7.25 9.41
CA LEU A 97 1.09 8.66 9.34
C LEU A 97 0.88 9.40 10.67
N PRO A 98 -0.24 9.23 11.41
CA PRO A 98 -0.37 9.80 12.76
C PRO A 98 0.65 9.28 13.77
N ALA A 99 1.04 8.00 13.69
CA ALA A 99 2.05 7.42 14.57
C ALA A 99 3.44 8.01 14.29
N ILE A 100 3.84 8.11 13.03
CA ILE A 100 5.10 8.75 12.62
C ILE A 100 5.12 10.21 13.08
N ARG A 101 4.03 10.97 12.91
CA ARG A 101 3.93 12.34 13.34
C ARG A 101 4.16 12.50 14.84
N ARG A 102 3.55 11.66 15.67
CA ARG A 102 3.76 11.70 17.14
C ARG A 102 5.23 11.44 17.49
N LYS A 103 5.83 10.39 16.94
CA LYS A 103 7.23 10.07 17.17
C LYS A 103 8.16 11.18 16.66
N LEU A 104 7.80 11.82 15.55
CA LEU A 104 8.57 12.95 15.01
C LEU A 104 8.57 14.13 15.98
N ILE A 105 7.42 14.47 16.56
CA ILE A 105 7.32 15.53 17.60
C ILE A 105 8.17 15.18 18.83
N GLU A 106 8.16 13.92 19.27
CA GLU A 106 8.97 13.46 20.41
C GLU A 106 10.49 13.52 20.11
N ALA A 107 10.88 13.24 18.84
CA ALA A 107 12.28 13.24 18.44
C ALA A 107 12.86 14.63 18.19
N ILE A 108 12.01 15.58 17.75
CA ILE A 108 12.42 16.95 17.48
C ILE A 108 12.24 17.81 18.74
N ASP A 109 13.27 18.54 19.11
CA ASP A 109 13.17 19.51 20.20
C ASP A 109 12.45 20.77 19.72
N CYS A 110 11.14 20.81 19.96
CA CYS A 110 10.31 21.98 19.65
C CYS A 110 10.41 23.08 20.73
N SER A 111 11.15 22.87 21.81
CA SER A 111 11.31 23.83 22.90
C SER A 111 12.33 24.95 22.62
N SER A 112 13.24 24.70 21.69
CA SER A 112 14.16 25.72 21.17
C SER A 112 13.57 26.37 19.92
N THR A 113 13.85 27.66 19.67
CA THR A 113 13.54 28.37 18.42
C THR A 113 14.34 27.76 17.25
N ASN A 114 14.01 26.52 16.90
CA ASN A 114 14.68 25.77 15.85
C ASN A 114 13.82 25.80 14.59
N ASP A 115 14.14 26.69 13.67
CA ASP A 115 13.43 26.82 12.38
C ASP A 115 13.41 25.51 11.60
N VAL A 116 14.44 24.66 11.75
CA VAL A 116 14.51 23.36 11.08
C VAL A 116 13.47 22.39 11.64
N ALA A 117 13.27 22.35 12.96
CA ALA A 117 12.25 21.51 13.60
C ALA A 117 10.84 21.87 13.08
N TYR A 118 10.55 23.16 13.01
CA TYR A 118 9.28 23.66 12.46
C TYR A 118 9.10 23.27 10.98
N LEU A 119 10.15 23.43 10.17
CA LEU A 119 10.11 23.04 8.75
C LEU A 119 9.86 21.54 8.57
N ILE A 120 10.51 20.69 9.35
CA ILE A 120 10.33 19.24 9.32
C ILE A 120 8.84 18.87 9.53
N LEU A 121 8.22 19.41 10.59
CA LEU A 121 6.81 19.14 10.88
C LEU A 121 5.89 19.68 9.79
N LYS A 122 6.16 20.87 9.28
CA LYS A 122 5.39 21.47 8.20
C LYS A 122 5.44 20.60 6.93
N PHE A 123 6.63 20.15 6.52
CA PHE A 123 6.80 19.27 5.36
C PHE A 123 6.08 17.95 5.55
N PHE A 124 6.17 17.35 6.75
CA PHE A 124 5.47 16.12 7.04
C PHE A 124 3.94 16.29 6.97
N ASP A 125 3.41 17.37 7.55
CA ASP A 125 1.97 17.66 7.55
C ASP A 125 1.45 17.95 6.14
N GLU A 126 2.22 18.63 5.30
CA GLU A 126 1.88 18.84 3.88
C GLU A 126 1.88 17.52 3.09
N TYR A 127 2.87 16.67 3.33
CA TYR A 127 2.92 15.33 2.74
C TYR A 127 1.70 14.49 3.15
N ALA A 128 1.40 14.42 4.44
CA ALA A 128 0.26 13.67 4.96
C ALA A 128 -1.08 14.14 4.37
N LYS A 129 -1.23 15.46 4.13
CA LYS A 129 -2.41 16.02 3.44
C LYS A 129 -2.51 15.57 1.99
N GLU A 130 -1.39 15.47 1.28
CA GLU A 130 -1.39 15.02 -0.11
C GLU A 130 -1.75 13.54 -0.22
N VAL A 131 -1.15 12.70 0.63
CA VAL A 131 -1.50 11.28 0.71
C VAL A 131 -2.99 11.11 1.02
N ARG A 132 -3.52 11.85 2.00
CA ARG A 132 -4.96 11.83 2.33
C ARG A 132 -5.83 12.19 1.14
N ARG A 133 -5.53 13.31 0.47
CA ARG A 133 -6.32 13.77 -0.69
C ARG A 133 -6.31 12.75 -1.83
N HIS A 134 -5.18 12.08 -2.05
CA HIS A 134 -5.03 11.06 -3.06
C HIS A 134 -5.90 9.84 -2.73
N MET A 135 -5.74 9.26 -1.55
CA MET A 135 -6.48 8.08 -1.12
C MET A 135 -8.00 8.34 -0.98
N GLU A 136 -8.40 9.56 -0.57
CA GLU A 136 -9.82 9.96 -0.54
C GLU A 136 -10.39 10.05 -1.97
N TYR A 137 -9.62 10.56 -2.95
CA TYR A 137 -10.04 10.56 -4.35
C TYR A 137 -10.23 9.13 -4.87
N GLU A 138 -9.33 8.22 -4.57
CA GLU A 138 -9.44 6.82 -4.95
C GLU A 138 -10.67 6.16 -4.34
N ASN A 139 -10.87 6.33 -3.04
CA ASN A 139 -12.04 5.79 -2.35
C ASN A 139 -13.36 6.31 -2.92
N GLN A 140 -13.45 7.60 -3.24
CA GLN A 140 -14.70 8.26 -3.65
C GLN A 140 -14.98 8.17 -5.15
N ALA A 141 -13.95 8.25 -5.99
CA ALA A 141 -14.12 8.29 -7.43
C ALA A 141 -13.74 6.95 -8.09
N VAL A 142 -12.53 6.46 -7.83
CA VAL A 142 -12.01 5.29 -8.56
C VAL A 142 -12.73 4.01 -8.17
N PHE A 143 -12.83 3.73 -6.87
CA PHE A 143 -13.46 2.50 -6.40
C PHE A 143 -14.98 2.51 -6.63
N THR A 144 -15.63 3.67 -6.51
CA THR A 144 -17.06 3.81 -6.88
C THR A 144 -17.28 3.52 -8.37
N TYR A 145 -16.40 4.03 -9.23
CA TYR A 145 -16.45 3.73 -10.66
C TYR A 145 -16.30 2.22 -10.93
N VAL A 146 -15.34 1.56 -10.28
CA VAL A 146 -15.15 0.11 -10.45
C VAL A 146 -16.32 -0.70 -9.92
N GLU A 147 -16.93 -0.28 -8.81
CA GLU A 147 -18.18 -0.91 -8.30
C GLU A 147 -19.31 -0.84 -9.33
N GLN A 148 -19.44 0.28 -10.06
CA GLN A 148 -20.41 0.41 -11.16
C GLN A 148 -20.07 -0.48 -12.35
N LEU A 149 -18.79 -0.55 -12.73
CA LEU A 149 -18.33 -1.46 -13.80
C LEU A 149 -18.65 -2.94 -13.49
N LEU A 150 -18.45 -3.36 -12.25
CA LEU A 150 -18.78 -4.72 -11.81
C LEU A 150 -20.27 -5.04 -11.86
N GLN A 151 -21.13 -4.01 -11.89
CA GLN A 151 -22.57 -4.12 -12.09
C GLN A 151 -22.96 -4.04 -13.59
N GLY A 152 -21.99 -3.95 -14.49
CA GLY A 152 -22.21 -3.82 -15.93
C GLY A 152 -22.46 -2.38 -16.41
N ASN A 153 -22.28 -1.36 -15.56
CA ASN A 153 -22.49 0.04 -15.91
C ASN A 153 -21.18 0.68 -16.38
N LEU A 154 -21.04 0.91 -17.68
CA LEU A 154 -19.91 1.63 -18.27
C LEU A 154 -20.18 3.13 -18.23
N SER A 155 -19.17 3.95 -17.86
CA SER A 155 -19.24 5.41 -17.93
C SER A 155 -18.61 5.92 -19.22
N ASP A 156 -19.25 6.89 -19.88
CA ASP A 156 -18.70 7.60 -21.04
C ASP A 156 -17.71 8.71 -20.64
N GLU A 157 -17.77 9.19 -19.39
CA GLU A 157 -17.02 10.35 -18.92
C GLU A 157 -15.72 9.98 -18.20
N TYR A 158 -15.61 8.76 -17.67
CA TYR A 158 -14.46 8.32 -16.86
C TYR A 158 -13.97 6.94 -17.30
N ASN A 159 -12.67 6.74 -17.28
CA ASN A 159 -12.04 5.44 -17.49
C ASN A 159 -10.80 5.29 -16.59
N ILE A 160 -10.37 4.05 -16.38
CA ILE A 160 -9.27 3.75 -15.46
C ILE A 160 -7.92 4.33 -15.93
N ALA A 161 -7.72 4.56 -17.23
CA ALA A 161 -6.50 5.19 -17.75
C ALA A 161 -6.34 6.65 -17.26
N THR A 162 -7.45 7.34 -16.94
CA THR A 162 -7.44 8.67 -16.34
C THR A 162 -6.81 8.64 -14.95
N PHE A 163 -7.08 7.61 -14.16
CA PHE A 163 -6.44 7.37 -12.87
C PHE A 163 -4.96 7.07 -13.04
N ALA A 164 -4.60 6.09 -13.84
CA ALA A 164 -3.22 5.66 -14.08
C ALA A 164 -2.28 6.82 -14.48
N SER A 165 -2.80 7.79 -15.26
CA SER A 165 -2.00 8.95 -15.70
C SER A 165 -1.65 9.95 -14.60
N LYS A 166 -2.34 9.91 -13.45
CA LYS A 166 -2.18 10.86 -12.33
C LYS A 166 -1.39 10.30 -11.15
N HIS A 167 -1.07 9.01 -11.17
CA HIS A 167 -0.56 8.27 -10.00
C HIS A 167 0.89 8.59 -9.60
N ASN A 168 1.69 9.27 -10.41
CA ASN A 168 3.16 9.37 -10.27
C ASN A 168 3.72 10.49 -9.37
N GLN A 169 2.93 11.19 -8.52
CA GLN A 169 3.40 12.44 -7.89
C GLN A 169 3.69 12.40 -6.37
N ILE A 170 3.41 11.30 -5.66
CA ILE A 170 3.45 11.28 -4.18
C ILE A 170 4.87 11.11 -3.62
N ASP A 171 5.79 10.47 -4.33
CA ASP A 171 7.10 10.05 -3.81
C ASP A 171 8.10 11.19 -3.51
N THR A 172 7.97 12.34 -4.13
CA THR A 172 9.01 13.38 -4.12
C THR A 172 9.16 14.04 -2.75
N LYS A 173 8.07 14.26 -2.01
CA LYS A 173 8.09 15.02 -0.75
C LYS A 173 8.67 14.27 0.43
N LEU A 174 8.45 12.96 0.55
CA LEU A 174 9.10 12.17 1.61
C LEU A 174 10.61 12.13 1.43
N LYS A 175 11.08 12.06 0.20
CA LYS A 175 12.50 12.14 -0.11
C LYS A 175 13.12 13.47 0.30
N GLU A 176 12.41 14.58 0.09
CA GLU A 176 12.83 15.89 0.54
C GLU A 176 12.86 15.99 2.06
N LEU A 177 11.83 15.50 2.75
CA LEU A 177 11.78 15.46 4.21
C LEU A 177 12.95 14.69 4.81
N LYS A 178 13.24 13.49 4.32
CA LYS A 178 14.40 12.70 4.75
C LYS A 178 15.70 13.46 4.56
N ASN A 179 15.88 14.12 3.41
CA ASN A 179 17.06 14.93 3.16
C ASN A 179 17.20 16.10 4.13
N ILE A 180 16.10 16.77 4.50
CA ILE A 180 16.12 17.86 5.49
C ILE A 180 16.59 17.32 6.85
N ILE A 181 16.02 16.21 7.31
CA ILE A 181 16.37 15.59 8.60
C ILE A 181 17.85 15.17 8.59
N ILE A 182 18.28 14.44 7.57
CA ILE A 182 19.63 13.85 7.52
C ILE A 182 20.73 14.91 7.39
N LYS A 183 20.48 15.98 6.62
CA LYS A 183 21.53 16.94 6.24
C LYS A 183 21.55 18.20 7.12
N TYR A 184 20.39 18.62 7.63
CA TYR A 184 20.26 19.95 8.22
C TYR A 184 19.73 19.96 9.65
N TYR A 185 19.35 18.79 10.18
CA TYR A 185 18.99 18.74 11.60
C TYR A 185 20.24 18.99 12.46
N PRO A 186 20.16 19.86 13.51
CA PRO A 186 21.31 20.18 14.34
C PRO A 186 21.89 18.95 15.04
N GLU A 187 23.23 18.90 15.15
CA GLU A 187 23.93 17.84 15.88
C GLU A 187 23.47 17.77 17.33
N LYS A 188 23.19 16.56 17.81
CA LYS A 188 22.86 16.24 19.21
C LYS A 188 23.67 15.01 19.65
N GLU A 189 23.96 14.94 20.96
CA GLU A 189 24.65 13.80 21.55
C GLU A 189 23.89 12.47 21.39
N ASN A 190 22.57 12.51 21.33
CA ASN A 190 21.72 11.31 21.22
C ASN A 190 20.65 11.49 20.14
N ASN A 191 20.78 10.72 19.07
CA ASN A 191 19.87 10.71 17.92
C ASN A 191 18.98 9.44 17.86
N ASN A 192 18.89 8.64 18.91
CA ASN A 192 18.18 7.35 18.86
C ASN A 192 16.70 7.50 18.48
N LEU A 193 16.00 8.50 19.05
CA LEU A 193 14.60 8.76 18.68
C LEU A 193 14.47 9.20 17.22
N LEU A 194 15.35 10.10 16.78
CA LEU A 194 15.33 10.59 15.40
C LEU A 194 15.64 9.48 14.40
N ASN A 195 16.61 8.61 14.71
CA ASN A 195 16.91 7.44 13.90
C ASN A 195 15.72 6.49 13.82
N ALA A 196 15.04 6.23 14.94
CA ALA A 196 13.84 5.39 14.96
C ALA A 196 12.72 5.97 14.06
N VAL A 197 12.49 7.28 14.13
CA VAL A 197 11.50 7.94 13.26
C VAL A 197 11.92 7.88 11.79
N LEU A 198 13.21 8.05 11.48
CA LEU A 198 13.70 7.91 10.11
C LEU A 198 13.47 6.49 9.58
N PHE A 199 13.66 5.45 10.37
CA PHE A 199 13.31 4.08 9.99
C PHE A 199 11.81 3.94 9.69
N ASP A 200 10.95 4.52 10.52
CA ASP A 200 9.50 4.50 10.27
C ASP A 200 9.13 5.24 8.97
N ILE A 201 9.80 6.37 8.69
CA ILE A 201 9.59 7.12 7.44
C ILE A 201 10.05 6.31 6.21
N PHE A 202 11.23 5.66 6.28
CA PHE A 202 11.70 4.80 5.20
C PHE A 202 10.76 3.61 4.97
N ASN A 203 10.29 2.96 6.03
CA ASN A 203 9.33 1.86 5.92
C ASN A 203 7.99 2.32 5.35
N CYS A 204 7.51 3.49 5.76
CA CYS A 204 6.27 4.08 5.22
C CYS A 204 6.40 4.37 3.72
N GLU A 205 7.52 4.94 3.28
CA GLU A 205 7.80 5.19 1.86
C GLU A 205 7.83 3.89 1.06
N GLN A 206 8.52 2.88 1.54
CA GLN A 206 8.60 1.58 0.89
C GLN A 206 7.22 0.91 0.79
N ASP A 207 6.45 0.94 1.87
CA ASP A 207 5.11 0.35 1.91
C ASP A 207 4.13 1.09 1.00
N LEU A 208 4.21 2.44 0.94
CA LEU A 208 3.39 3.24 0.02
C LEU A 208 3.77 2.97 -1.44
N ALA A 209 5.07 2.88 -1.75
CA ALA A 209 5.53 2.53 -3.09
C ALA A 209 5.02 1.14 -3.52
N THR A 210 5.04 0.17 -2.61
CA THR A 210 4.48 -1.17 -2.86
C THR A 210 2.97 -1.12 -3.09
N HIS A 211 2.24 -0.30 -2.33
CA HIS A 211 0.81 -0.07 -2.52
C HIS A 211 0.52 0.48 -3.92
N CYS A 212 1.22 1.53 -4.35
CA CYS A 212 1.10 2.08 -5.70
C CYS A 212 1.44 1.05 -6.79
N GLN A 213 2.43 0.19 -6.57
CA GLN A 213 2.75 -0.89 -7.51
C GLN A 213 1.60 -1.90 -7.65
N VAL A 214 0.93 -2.27 -6.56
CA VAL A 214 -0.26 -3.15 -6.63
C VAL A 214 -1.38 -2.48 -7.43
N GLU A 215 -1.57 -1.17 -7.29
CA GLU A 215 -2.55 -0.43 -8.09
C GLU A 215 -2.17 -0.38 -9.56
N ASP A 216 -0.93 0.01 -9.88
CA ASP A 216 -0.48 0.19 -11.26
C ASP A 216 -0.39 -1.12 -12.05
N TYR A 217 0.07 -2.20 -11.40
CA TYR A 217 0.39 -3.45 -12.10
C TYR A 217 -0.64 -4.56 -11.92
N MET A 218 -1.53 -4.46 -10.93
CA MET A 218 -2.61 -5.44 -10.74
C MET A 218 -3.99 -4.82 -10.92
N PHE A 219 -4.32 -3.76 -10.18
CA PHE A 219 -5.66 -3.19 -10.17
C PHE A 219 -6.02 -2.51 -11.50
N VAL A 220 -5.19 -1.59 -11.99
CA VAL A 220 -5.44 -0.84 -13.23
C VAL A 220 -5.57 -1.78 -14.44
N PRO A 221 -4.67 -2.75 -14.69
CA PRO A 221 -4.83 -3.68 -15.81
C PRO A 221 -6.09 -4.52 -15.72
N ALA A 222 -6.45 -5.01 -14.51
CA ALA A 222 -7.65 -5.81 -14.31
C ALA A 222 -8.94 -5.03 -14.60
N VAL A 223 -9.03 -3.79 -14.12
CA VAL A 223 -10.17 -2.90 -14.40
C VAL A 223 -10.25 -2.56 -15.90
N ALA A 224 -9.12 -2.27 -16.55
CA ALA A 224 -9.08 -1.99 -17.98
C ALA A 224 -9.58 -3.17 -18.84
N GLN A 225 -9.42 -4.41 -18.37
CA GLN A 225 -9.97 -5.57 -19.06
C GLN A 225 -11.50 -5.64 -18.92
N ILE A 226 -12.07 -5.33 -17.75
CA ILE A 226 -13.53 -5.24 -17.60
C ILE A 226 -14.11 -4.17 -18.53
N GLU A 227 -13.49 -2.98 -18.56
CA GLU A 227 -13.90 -1.92 -19.48
C GLU A 227 -13.97 -2.38 -20.94
N ARG A 228 -12.92 -3.12 -21.39
CA ARG A 228 -12.88 -3.66 -22.77
C ARG A 228 -13.99 -4.70 -23.03
N LYS A 229 -14.25 -5.58 -22.07
CA LYS A 229 -15.32 -6.58 -22.20
C LYS A 229 -16.68 -5.90 -22.33
N LEU A 230 -17.01 -4.98 -21.45
CA LEU A 230 -18.29 -4.26 -21.48
C LEU A 230 -18.46 -3.42 -22.77
N LYS A 231 -17.38 -2.82 -23.31
CA LYS A 231 -17.40 -2.10 -24.59
C LYS A 231 -17.65 -3.01 -25.79
N ASN A 232 -17.22 -4.26 -25.74
CA ASN A 232 -17.40 -5.22 -26.85
C ASN A 232 -18.78 -5.89 -26.80
N GLU A 233 -19.51 -5.80 -25.68
CA GLU A 233 -20.84 -6.36 -25.50
C GLU A 233 -21.97 -5.37 -25.81
N GLN A 234 -21.63 -4.08 -26.02
CA GLN A 234 -22.54 -3.01 -26.47
C GLN A 234 -22.52 -2.86 -27.99
#